data_0435b1a6a71c2ac39922e92b50915ef2
#
_entry.id   0435b1a6a71c2ac39922e92b50915ef2
#
_cell.length_a   1.000
_cell.length_b   1.000
_cell.length_c   1.000
_cell.angle_alpha   90.00
_cell.angle_beta   90.00
_cell.angle_gamma   90.00
#
_symmetry.space_group_name_H-M   'P 1'
#
loop_
_entity.id
_entity.type
_entity.pdbx_description
1 polymer ?
#
loop_
_entity_poly.entity_id
_entity_poly.type
_entity_poly.pdbx_seq_one_letter_code
_entity_poly.pdbx_strand_id
1 'polypeptide(L)'
;MNFARQENRATRGQWDGRGRVLRAAGLALLMLLSACGFQMRGATPLPFDTLYVGIPKNSRFGAEVRRAITATSPGTHLVDTPKEAEAQLQQIANARSMREVSLNAQGRVEEYELGLVFTFRVIDAKGRALLPDTTLETYREMPYNDQFVQAKEGQAEALFRNMEQSLVSRIVRRLTSPDVRLAAQKAAQQKPGDPEGPIYDTNPPPQPRIPEPWRTPSITNGPAGLDPY
;
A
#
# COMPACT_ATOMS: atom_id res chain seq x y z
N MET A 1 -31.59 -14.92 -91.22
CA MET A 1 -30.15 -14.92 -91.07
C MET A 1 -29.85 -14.54 -89.64
N ASN A 2 -29.48 -15.56 -88.84
CA ASN A 2 -29.14 -15.46 -87.44
C ASN A 2 -27.60 -15.32 -87.29
N PHE A 3 -27.14 -14.35 -86.63
CA PHE A 3 -25.74 -14.39 -86.10
C PHE A 3 -25.61 -13.69 -84.74
N ALA A 4 -25.06 -14.41 -83.79
CA ALA A 4 -24.24 -14.06 -82.70
C ALA A 4 -24.82 -13.30 -81.48
N ARG A 5 -25.17 -14.11 -80.51
CA ARG A 5 -25.21 -13.67 -79.08
C ARG A 5 -24.53 -14.76 -78.24
N GLN A 6 -23.23 -14.79 -78.27
CA GLN A 6 -22.42 -15.49 -77.26
C GLN A 6 -21.20 -14.66 -77.02
N GLU A 7 -21.06 -14.21 -75.84
CA GLU A 7 -19.84 -13.99 -75.06
C GLU A 7 -20.05 -12.89 -74.01
N ASN A 8 -20.25 -13.28 -72.80
CA ASN A 8 -19.77 -12.59 -71.62
C ASN A 8 -20.30 -13.27 -70.32
N ARG A 9 -19.81 -14.48 -70.04
CA ARG A 9 -20.09 -15.16 -68.77
C ARG A 9 -18.85 -15.81 -68.18
N ALA A 10 -17.75 -15.13 -68.09
CA ALA A 10 -16.57 -15.79 -67.52
C ALA A 10 -15.61 -14.91 -66.69
N THR A 11 -16.07 -13.85 -66.03
CA THR A 11 -15.12 -13.08 -65.16
C THR A 11 -15.69 -12.58 -63.82
N ARG A 12 -16.87 -13.09 -63.35
CA ARG A 12 -17.44 -12.64 -62.06
C ARG A 12 -17.16 -13.55 -60.86
N GLY A 13 -16.49 -14.68 -61.02
CA GLY A 13 -16.33 -15.68 -59.95
C GLY A 13 -15.04 -15.62 -59.13
N GLN A 14 -14.04 -14.81 -59.51
CA GLN A 14 -12.71 -14.95 -58.95
C GLN A 14 -12.31 -13.80 -57.98
N TRP A 15 -13.12 -12.77 -57.86
CA TRP A 15 -12.86 -11.63 -56.99
C TRP A 15 -13.48 -11.77 -55.58
N ASP A 16 -14.52 -12.57 -55.44
CA ASP A 16 -15.24 -12.74 -54.14
C ASP A 16 -14.50 -13.62 -53.12
N GLY A 17 -13.64 -14.52 -53.59
CA GLY A 17 -12.87 -15.43 -52.69
C GLY A 17 -11.84 -14.73 -51.85
N ARG A 18 -11.09 -13.77 -52.47
CA ARG A 18 -10.05 -13.02 -51.75
C ARG A 18 -10.59 -12.08 -50.70
N GLY A 19 -11.75 -11.45 -50.97
CA GLY A 19 -12.43 -10.60 -49.98
C GLY A 19 -12.97 -11.36 -48.75
N ARG A 20 -13.42 -12.58 -48.96
CA ARG A 20 -13.89 -13.47 -47.87
C ARG A 20 -12.72 -13.95 -47.02
N VAL A 21 -11.60 -14.33 -47.62
CA VAL A 21 -10.41 -14.77 -46.89
C VAL A 21 -9.80 -13.64 -46.09
N LEU A 22 -9.73 -12.43 -46.65
CA LEU A 22 -9.24 -11.24 -45.91
C LEU A 22 -10.14 -10.85 -44.73
N ARG A 23 -11.46 -10.95 -44.90
CA ARG A 23 -12.42 -10.70 -43.80
C ARG A 23 -12.35 -11.79 -42.72
N ALA A 24 -12.21 -13.06 -43.11
CA ALA A 24 -12.04 -14.18 -42.18
C ALA A 24 -10.70 -14.07 -41.41
N ALA A 25 -9.59 -13.68 -42.08
CA ALA A 25 -8.32 -13.45 -41.46
C ALA A 25 -8.35 -12.25 -40.47
N GLY A 26 -9.05 -11.16 -40.83
CA GLY A 26 -9.27 -10.02 -39.96
C GLY A 26 -10.08 -10.36 -38.71
N LEU A 27 -11.17 -11.16 -38.86
CA LEU A 27 -11.96 -11.66 -37.75
C LEU A 27 -11.17 -12.61 -36.85
N ALA A 28 -10.38 -13.50 -37.42
CA ALA A 28 -9.50 -14.40 -36.65
C ALA A 28 -8.42 -13.63 -35.88
N LEU A 29 -7.85 -12.58 -36.47
CA LEU A 29 -6.88 -11.71 -35.79
C LEU A 29 -7.53 -10.93 -34.64
N LEU A 30 -8.75 -10.43 -34.81
CA LEU A 30 -9.53 -9.78 -33.75
C LEU A 30 -9.86 -10.74 -32.60
N MET A 31 -10.20 -11.99 -32.90
CA MET A 31 -10.44 -13.03 -31.88
C MET A 31 -9.14 -13.41 -31.13
N LEU A 32 -7.99 -13.43 -31.81
CA LEU A 32 -6.70 -13.67 -31.18
C LEU A 32 -6.25 -12.52 -30.25
N LEU A 33 -6.59 -11.28 -30.57
CA LEU A 33 -6.34 -10.13 -29.69
C LEU A 33 -7.26 -10.14 -28.45
N SER A 34 -8.48 -10.68 -28.57
CA SER A 34 -9.39 -10.84 -27.44
C SER A 34 -9.00 -11.98 -26.49
N ALA A 35 -8.19 -12.94 -26.96
CA ALA A 35 -7.71 -14.06 -26.16
C ALA A 35 -6.60 -13.67 -25.17
N CYS A 36 -5.96 -12.49 -25.32
CA CYS A 36 -5.19 -11.87 -24.24
C CYS A 36 -6.18 -11.39 -23.18
N GLY A 37 -6.74 -12.32 -22.42
CA GLY A 37 -7.60 -12.06 -21.27
C GLY A 37 -6.84 -11.21 -20.26
N PHE A 38 -6.95 -9.89 -20.38
CA PHE A 38 -6.54 -8.94 -19.35
C PHE A 38 -7.50 -9.12 -18.18
N GLN A 39 -7.33 -10.23 -17.45
CA GLN A 39 -8.08 -10.47 -16.23
C GLN A 39 -7.58 -9.44 -15.23
N MET A 40 -8.31 -8.35 -15.08
CA MET A 40 -8.10 -7.43 -13.97
C MET A 40 -8.14 -8.29 -12.71
N ARG A 41 -7.02 -8.31 -12.00
CA ARG A 41 -6.92 -9.02 -10.73
C ARG A 41 -8.02 -8.45 -9.84
N GLY A 42 -9.12 -9.19 -9.69
CA GLY A 42 -10.29 -8.77 -8.94
C GLY A 42 -9.86 -8.36 -7.54
N ALA A 43 -10.54 -7.36 -6.98
CA ALA A 43 -10.36 -6.97 -5.60
C ALA A 43 -10.40 -8.24 -4.73
N THR A 44 -9.33 -8.50 -3.99
CA THR A 44 -9.28 -9.62 -3.05
C THR A 44 -9.88 -9.11 -1.74
N PRO A 45 -11.15 -9.43 -1.42
CA PRO A 45 -11.80 -8.92 -0.22
C PRO A 45 -11.07 -9.42 1.02
N LEU A 46 -11.13 -8.62 2.08
CA LEU A 46 -10.66 -9.01 3.39
C LEU A 46 -11.53 -10.15 3.95
N PRO A 47 -10.98 -11.03 4.79
CA PRO A 47 -11.71 -12.19 5.32
C PRO A 47 -12.57 -11.89 6.55
N PHE A 48 -12.92 -10.62 6.80
CA PHE A 48 -13.73 -10.17 7.93
C PHE A 48 -14.68 -9.04 7.49
N ASP A 49 -15.88 -9.02 8.09
CA ASP A 49 -16.93 -8.05 7.73
C ASP A 49 -16.72 -6.70 8.42
N THR A 50 -16.15 -6.68 9.62
CA THR A 50 -15.87 -5.45 10.37
C THR A 50 -14.40 -5.35 10.77
N LEU A 51 -13.82 -4.16 10.55
CA LEU A 51 -12.41 -3.89 10.86
C LEU A 51 -12.25 -2.59 11.64
N TYR A 52 -11.60 -2.67 12.78
CA TYR A 52 -11.07 -1.49 13.47
C TYR A 52 -9.66 -1.16 12.98
N VAL A 53 -9.41 0.11 12.63
CA VAL A 53 -8.09 0.60 12.21
C VAL A 53 -7.50 1.46 13.31
N GLY A 54 -6.56 0.91 14.07
CA GLY A 54 -5.88 1.53 15.20
C GLY A 54 -4.78 2.54 14.81
N ILE A 55 -4.89 3.17 13.65
CA ILE A 55 -4.04 4.29 13.22
C ILE A 55 -4.83 5.58 13.48
N PRO A 56 -4.23 6.68 13.99
CA PRO A 56 -4.94 7.90 14.30
C PRO A 56 -5.80 8.41 13.13
N LYS A 57 -7.09 8.67 13.42
CA LYS A 57 -8.05 9.11 12.39
C LYS A 57 -7.73 10.49 11.82
N ASN A 58 -7.15 11.35 12.64
CA ASN A 58 -6.75 12.71 12.30
C ASN A 58 -5.40 12.79 11.57
N SER A 59 -4.70 11.66 11.43
CA SER A 59 -3.48 11.62 10.62
C SER A 59 -3.80 11.41 9.15
N ARG A 60 -3.04 12.09 8.28
CA ARG A 60 -3.13 11.88 6.84
C ARG A 60 -2.93 10.41 6.46
N PHE A 61 -1.88 9.79 7.00
CA PHE A 61 -1.57 8.38 6.77
C PHE A 61 -2.74 7.46 7.16
N GLY A 62 -3.34 7.66 8.35
CA GLY A 62 -4.49 6.88 8.80
C GLY A 62 -5.71 7.06 7.90
N ALA A 63 -5.96 8.26 7.39
CA ALA A 63 -7.04 8.51 6.44
C ALA A 63 -6.80 7.83 5.09
N GLU A 64 -5.54 7.80 4.62
CA GLU A 64 -5.17 7.13 3.37
C GLU A 64 -5.29 5.60 3.50
N VAL A 65 -4.85 5.01 4.62
CA VAL A 65 -5.01 3.58 4.90
C VAL A 65 -6.49 3.19 4.89
N ARG A 66 -7.37 3.95 5.58
CA ARG A 66 -8.81 3.67 5.60
C ARG A 66 -9.42 3.72 4.20
N ARG A 67 -9.13 4.76 3.43
CA ARG A 67 -9.61 4.88 2.03
C ARG A 67 -9.14 3.71 1.16
N ALA A 68 -7.88 3.30 1.29
CA ALA A 68 -7.32 2.21 0.53
C ALA A 68 -7.96 0.85 0.90
N ILE A 69 -8.25 0.62 2.19
CA ILE A 69 -8.98 -0.57 2.65
C ILE A 69 -10.39 -0.59 2.08
N THR A 70 -11.16 0.49 2.21
CA THR A 70 -12.53 0.58 1.70
C THR A 70 -12.57 0.39 0.17
N ALA A 71 -11.60 0.95 -0.56
CA ALA A 71 -11.51 0.79 -2.01
C ALA A 71 -11.19 -0.66 -2.43
N THR A 72 -10.35 -1.36 -1.64
CA THR A 72 -9.93 -2.74 -1.95
C THR A 72 -10.96 -3.77 -1.51
N SER A 73 -11.64 -3.54 -0.39
CA SER A 73 -12.64 -4.43 0.19
C SER A 73 -13.92 -3.66 0.55
N PRO A 74 -14.78 -3.35 -0.43
CA PRO A 74 -16.01 -2.60 -0.19
C PRO A 74 -17.00 -3.30 0.74
N GLY A 75 -16.90 -4.63 0.87
CA GLY A 75 -17.72 -5.42 1.80
C GLY A 75 -17.27 -5.32 3.27
N THR A 76 -16.07 -4.80 3.54
CA THR A 76 -15.57 -4.64 4.90
C THR A 76 -15.97 -3.27 5.45
N HIS A 77 -16.71 -3.25 6.55
CA HIS A 77 -17.11 -2.03 7.24
C HIS A 77 -16.07 -1.60 8.27
N LEU A 78 -15.60 -0.35 8.17
CA LEU A 78 -14.69 0.21 9.17
C LEU A 78 -15.50 0.68 10.37
N VAL A 79 -15.17 0.17 11.55
CA VAL A 79 -15.81 0.53 12.82
C VAL A 79 -14.94 1.46 13.64
N ASP A 80 -15.58 2.20 14.56
CA ASP A 80 -14.93 3.24 15.35
C ASP A 80 -14.34 2.75 16.66
N THR A 81 -14.85 1.64 17.16
CA THR A 81 -14.39 1.05 18.44
C THR A 81 -13.86 -0.36 18.22
N PRO A 82 -12.81 -0.76 18.95
CA PRO A 82 -12.26 -2.12 18.89
C PRO A 82 -13.29 -3.20 19.20
N LYS A 83 -14.25 -2.90 20.08
CA LYS A 83 -15.26 -3.86 20.56
C LYS A 83 -16.27 -4.28 19.50
N GLU A 84 -16.49 -3.45 18.49
CA GLU A 84 -17.42 -3.70 17.38
C GLU A 84 -16.76 -4.44 16.23
N ALA A 85 -15.45 -4.65 16.30
CA ALA A 85 -14.65 -5.19 15.21
C ALA A 85 -14.48 -6.70 15.33
N GLU A 86 -14.68 -7.40 14.23
CA GLU A 86 -14.24 -8.80 14.07
C GLU A 86 -12.71 -8.91 14.01
N ALA A 87 -12.07 -7.92 13.39
CA ALA A 87 -10.62 -7.83 13.34
C ALA A 87 -10.14 -6.42 13.67
N GLN A 88 -8.93 -6.32 14.22
CA GLN A 88 -8.29 -5.07 14.59
C GLN A 88 -6.91 -4.97 13.97
N LEU A 89 -6.67 -3.94 13.17
CA LEU A 89 -5.33 -3.53 12.78
C LEU A 89 -4.77 -2.63 13.89
N GLN A 90 -3.77 -3.09 14.60
CA GLN A 90 -3.10 -2.36 15.66
C GLN A 90 -1.77 -1.80 15.16
N GLN A 91 -1.58 -0.49 15.29
CA GLN A 91 -0.28 0.14 15.08
C GLN A 91 0.60 -0.10 16.29
N ILE A 92 1.79 -0.67 16.08
CA ILE A 92 2.78 -0.92 17.14
C ILE A 92 3.84 0.18 17.14
N ALA A 93 4.36 0.52 15.96
CA ALA A 93 5.33 1.59 15.79
C ALA A 93 5.09 2.34 14.48
N ASN A 94 5.42 3.62 14.49
CA ASN A 94 5.49 4.47 13.31
C ASN A 94 6.61 5.48 13.56
N ALA A 95 7.77 5.24 12.99
CA ALA A 95 8.97 6.02 13.21
C ALA A 95 9.52 6.57 11.89
N ARG A 96 9.85 7.86 11.89
CA ARG A 96 10.57 8.53 10.82
C ARG A 96 11.99 8.82 11.30
N SER A 97 12.96 8.67 10.43
CA SER A 97 14.35 9.01 10.68
C SER A 97 14.93 9.80 9.52
N MET A 98 15.91 10.62 9.81
CA MET A 98 16.75 11.31 8.83
C MET A 98 18.17 11.27 9.33
N ARG A 99 19.10 10.73 8.53
CA ARG A 99 20.51 10.62 8.86
C ARG A 99 21.38 11.15 7.73
N GLU A 100 22.51 11.66 8.08
CA GLU A 100 23.54 12.08 7.12
C GLU A 100 24.24 10.85 6.57
N VAL A 101 24.37 10.75 5.24
CA VAL A 101 25.00 9.60 4.59
C VAL A 101 26.19 9.99 3.71
N SER A 102 26.27 11.25 3.30
CA SER A 102 27.37 11.74 2.49
C SER A 102 27.84 13.12 2.95
N LEU A 103 29.16 13.30 3.01
CA LEU A 103 29.84 14.57 3.28
C LEU A 103 30.79 14.90 2.14
N ASN A 104 30.89 16.18 1.78
CA ASN A 104 31.88 16.64 0.81
C ASN A 104 33.29 16.76 1.41
N ALA A 105 34.27 17.11 0.59
CA ALA A 105 35.67 17.28 1.02
C ALA A 105 35.87 18.36 2.11
N GLN A 106 34.89 19.26 2.27
CA GLN A 106 34.89 20.31 3.31
C GLN A 106 34.11 19.89 4.56
N GLY A 107 33.65 18.62 4.65
CA GLY A 107 32.89 18.10 5.79
C GLY A 107 31.43 18.57 5.86
N ARG A 108 30.91 19.15 4.78
CA ARG A 108 29.47 19.54 4.70
C ARG A 108 28.63 18.42 4.17
N VAL A 109 27.40 18.31 4.68
CA VAL A 109 26.45 17.28 4.24
C VAL A 109 26.06 17.50 2.78
N GLU A 110 26.17 16.46 1.99
CA GLU A 110 25.69 16.41 0.59
C GLU A 110 24.42 15.59 0.44
N GLU A 111 24.20 14.64 1.33
CA GLU A 111 23.07 13.74 1.21
C GLU A 111 22.56 13.26 2.58
N TYR A 112 21.22 13.23 2.69
CA TYR A 112 20.50 12.62 3.80
C TYR A 112 19.81 11.34 3.33
N GLU A 113 19.73 10.34 4.22
CA GLU A 113 18.81 9.22 4.06
C GLU A 113 17.61 9.43 4.98
N LEU A 114 16.42 9.38 4.39
CA LEU A 114 15.14 9.37 5.09
C LEU A 114 14.69 7.92 5.29
N GLY A 115 14.35 7.56 6.52
CA GLY A 115 13.81 6.25 6.88
C GLY A 115 12.38 6.37 7.39
N LEU A 116 11.53 5.44 7.01
CA LEU A 116 10.19 5.30 7.53
C LEU A 116 9.93 3.84 7.88
N VAL A 117 9.69 3.57 9.16
CA VAL A 117 9.46 2.24 9.72
C VAL A 117 8.06 2.19 10.31
N PHE A 118 7.24 1.27 9.85
CA PHE A 118 5.90 1.07 10.33
C PHE A 118 5.68 -0.39 10.74
N THR A 119 5.38 -0.62 12.02
CA THR A 119 5.09 -1.95 12.55
C THR A 119 3.64 -2.04 12.97
N PHE A 120 2.98 -3.08 12.54
CA PHE A 120 1.57 -3.34 12.85
C PHE A 120 1.30 -4.84 13.00
N ARG A 121 0.17 -5.16 13.60
CA ARG A 121 -0.39 -6.52 13.68
C ARG A 121 -1.87 -6.49 13.34
N VAL A 122 -2.44 -7.66 13.06
CA VAL A 122 -3.89 -7.83 12.97
C VAL A 122 -4.30 -8.93 13.95
N ILE A 123 -5.27 -8.64 14.79
CA ILE A 123 -5.83 -9.58 15.74
C ILE A 123 -7.33 -9.72 15.51
N ASP A 124 -7.90 -10.82 15.96
CA ASP A 124 -9.36 -10.99 16.02
C ASP A 124 -9.97 -10.38 17.31
N ALA A 125 -11.30 -10.47 17.45
CA ALA A 125 -12.02 -9.98 18.62
C ALA A 125 -11.61 -10.67 19.95
N LYS A 126 -10.95 -11.83 19.89
CA LYS A 126 -10.44 -12.58 21.05
C LYS A 126 -8.96 -12.31 21.34
N GLY A 127 -8.31 -11.44 20.57
CA GLY A 127 -6.89 -11.12 20.71
C GLY A 127 -5.94 -12.11 20.02
N ARG A 128 -6.45 -13.06 19.24
CA ARG A 128 -5.60 -14.03 18.51
C ARG A 128 -5.00 -13.38 17.26
N ALA A 129 -3.75 -13.67 16.97
CA ALA A 129 -3.07 -13.11 15.81
C ALA A 129 -3.63 -13.68 14.49
N LEU A 130 -4.22 -12.80 13.67
CA LEU A 130 -4.50 -13.06 12.26
C LEU A 130 -3.29 -12.71 11.38
N LEU A 131 -2.53 -11.71 11.81
CA LEU A 131 -1.24 -11.33 11.26
C LEU A 131 -0.33 -10.95 12.44
N PRO A 132 0.80 -11.62 12.64
CA PRO A 132 1.76 -11.26 13.68
C PRO A 132 2.42 -9.92 13.38
N ASP A 133 3.21 -9.42 14.33
CA ASP A 133 3.97 -8.18 14.17
C ASP A 133 4.70 -8.16 12.85
N THR A 134 4.32 -7.22 12.01
CA THR A 134 4.84 -7.07 10.66
C THR A 134 5.43 -5.69 10.51
N THR A 135 6.72 -5.62 10.24
CA THR A 135 7.44 -4.37 10.03
C THR A 135 7.59 -4.11 8.54
N LEU A 136 7.22 -2.92 8.12
CA LEU A 136 7.42 -2.39 6.79
C LEU A 136 8.41 -1.23 6.87
N GLU A 137 9.48 -1.32 6.13
CA GLU A 137 10.52 -0.30 6.08
C GLU A 137 10.65 0.26 4.67
N THR A 138 10.98 1.51 4.57
CA THR A 138 11.32 2.17 3.31
C THR A 138 12.32 3.28 3.58
N TYR A 139 13.28 3.42 2.68
CA TYR A 139 14.35 4.42 2.77
C TYR A 139 14.40 5.20 1.46
N ARG A 140 14.78 6.49 1.55
CA ARG A 140 14.96 7.38 0.40
C ARG A 140 16.12 8.30 0.65
N GLU A 141 17.00 8.41 -0.34
CA GLU A 141 18.06 9.38 -0.38
C GLU A 141 17.50 10.75 -0.77
N MET A 142 18.00 11.79 -0.12
CA MET A 142 17.64 13.17 -0.35
C MET A 142 18.90 13.99 -0.52
N PRO A 143 19.26 14.39 -1.76
CA PRO A 143 20.36 15.32 -2.00
C PRO A 143 20.14 16.63 -1.24
N TYR A 144 21.19 17.16 -0.66
CA TYR A 144 21.17 18.37 0.13
C TYR A 144 22.19 19.38 -0.36
N ASN A 145 21.79 20.64 -0.39
CA ASN A 145 22.67 21.76 -0.64
C ASN A 145 22.43 22.83 0.43
N ASP A 146 23.49 23.22 1.13
CA ASP A 146 23.46 24.21 2.22
C ASP A 146 23.01 25.62 1.78
N GLN A 147 23.03 25.90 0.46
CA GLN A 147 22.49 27.16 -0.08
C GLN A 147 20.96 27.26 -0.02
N PHE A 148 20.24 26.13 0.16
CA PHE A 148 18.79 26.06 0.13
C PHE A 148 18.21 25.45 1.41
N VAL A 149 18.69 25.85 2.57
CA VAL A 149 18.30 25.29 3.89
C VAL A 149 16.78 25.27 4.11
N GLN A 150 16.08 26.33 3.71
CA GLN A 150 14.62 26.43 3.87
C GLN A 150 13.84 25.43 3.00
N ALA A 151 14.40 24.99 1.88
CA ALA A 151 13.77 24.00 1.03
C ALA A 151 13.87 22.56 1.58
N LYS A 152 14.82 22.30 2.49
CA LYS A 152 15.12 20.99 3.06
C LYS A 152 13.88 20.35 3.72
N GLU A 153 13.22 21.09 4.61
CA GLU A 153 12.06 20.59 5.35
C GLU A 153 10.89 20.23 4.41
N GLY A 154 10.60 21.11 3.46
CA GLY A 154 9.56 20.88 2.47
C GLY A 154 9.84 19.68 1.56
N GLN A 155 11.11 19.49 1.17
CA GLN A 155 11.55 18.36 0.37
C GLN A 155 11.47 17.05 1.15
N ALA A 156 11.96 17.02 2.38
CA ALA A 156 11.88 15.86 3.25
C ALA A 156 10.42 15.44 3.50
N GLU A 157 9.54 16.40 3.80
CA GLU A 157 8.12 16.11 4.01
C GLU A 157 7.43 15.59 2.73
N ALA A 158 7.80 16.09 1.56
CA ALA A 158 7.29 15.57 0.28
C ALA A 158 7.73 14.11 0.05
N LEU A 159 8.98 13.78 0.37
CA LEU A 159 9.50 12.42 0.29
C LEU A 159 8.81 11.49 1.29
N PHE A 160 8.63 11.91 2.55
CA PHE A 160 7.88 11.14 3.54
C PHE A 160 6.45 10.86 3.09
N ARG A 161 5.75 11.83 2.50
CA ARG A 161 4.42 11.61 1.94
C ARG A 161 4.40 10.52 0.87
N ASN A 162 5.38 10.50 -0.02
CA ASN A 162 5.50 9.46 -1.05
C ASN A 162 5.82 8.08 -0.45
N MET A 163 6.66 8.05 0.59
CA MET A 163 6.97 6.83 1.34
C MET A 163 5.73 6.29 2.05
N GLU A 164 4.92 7.13 2.69
CA GLU A 164 3.64 6.77 3.30
C GLU A 164 2.67 6.16 2.29
N GLN A 165 2.52 6.74 1.09
CA GLN A 165 1.68 6.18 0.03
C GLN A 165 2.14 4.77 -0.39
N SER A 166 3.45 4.56 -0.47
CA SER A 166 4.02 3.23 -0.73
C SER A 166 3.68 2.24 0.39
N LEU A 167 3.78 2.68 1.65
CA LEU A 167 3.40 1.85 2.81
C LEU A 167 1.92 1.49 2.81
N VAL A 168 1.02 2.43 2.49
CA VAL A 168 -0.43 2.16 2.37
C VAL A 168 -0.69 0.98 1.44
N SER A 169 -0.08 0.99 0.25
CA SER A 169 -0.22 -0.10 -0.72
C SER A 169 0.31 -1.43 -0.20
N ARG A 170 1.42 -1.41 0.55
CA ARG A 170 2.03 -2.60 1.15
C ARG A 170 1.18 -3.14 2.31
N ILE A 171 0.60 -2.26 3.14
CA ILE A 171 -0.32 -2.64 4.23
C ILE A 171 -1.53 -3.37 3.64
N VAL A 172 -2.21 -2.76 2.66
CA VAL A 172 -3.39 -3.38 2.04
C VAL A 172 -3.05 -4.73 1.41
N ARG A 173 -1.92 -4.84 0.71
CA ARG A 173 -1.45 -6.11 0.14
C ARG A 173 -1.20 -7.16 1.22
N ARG A 174 -0.67 -6.76 2.37
CA ARG A 174 -0.42 -7.66 3.49
C ARG A 174 -1.72 -8.11 4.16
N LEU A 175 -2.69 -7.22 4.30
CA LEU A 175 -4.01 -7.52 4.83
C LEU A 175 -4.81 -8.50 3.93
N THR A 176 -4.65 -8.41 2.62
CA THR A 176 -5.32 -9.28 1.64
C THR A 176 -4.55 -10.55 1.31
N SER A 177 -3.43 -10.81 1.98
CA SER A 177 -2.58 -11.96 1.72
C SER A 177 -3.27 -13.28 2.10
N PRO A 178 -2.93 -14.40 1.43
CA PRO A 178 -3.56 -15.71 1.69
C PRO A 178 -3.38 -16.21 3.13
N ASP A 179 -2.25 -15.89 3.77
CA ASP A 179 -1.96 -16.30 5.15
C ASP A 179 -2.91 -15.64 6.16
N VAL A 180 -3.26 -14.35 5.99
CA VAL A 180 -4.27 -13.68 6.82
C VAL A 180 -5.64 -14.35 6.65
N ARG A 181 -6.01 -14.71 5.44
CA ARG A 181 -7.26 -15.42 5.16
C ARG A 181 -7.30 -16.79 5.81
N LEU A 182 -6.22 -17.55 5.71
CA LEU A 182 -6.10 -18.86 6.35
C LEU A 182 -6.13 -18.74 7.87
N ALA A 183 -5.47 -17.73 8.44
CA ALA A 183 -5.50 -17.45 9.89
C ALA A 183 -6.92 -17.11 10.34
N ALA A 184 -7.66 -16.27 9.62
CA ALA A 184 -9.04 -15.93 9.92
C ALA A 184 -9.97 -17.17 9.88
N GLN A 185 -9.81 -18.01 8.84
CA GLN A 185 -10.56 -19.27 8.74
C GLN A 185 -10.28 -20.23 9.89
N LYS A 186 -9.00 -20.41 10.27
CA LYS A 186 -8.61 -21.23 11.42
C LYS A 186 -9.20 -20.67 12.72
N ALA A 187 -9.10 -19.36 12.91
CA ALA A 187 -9.66 -18.70 14.09
C ALA A 187 -11.18 -18.89 14.20
N ALA A 188 -11.92 -18.86 13.08
CA ALA A 188 -13.36 -19.11 13.04
C ALA A 188 -13.73 -20.56 13.38
N GLN A 189 -12.87 -21.54 13.04
CA GLN A 189 -13.11 -22.98 13.24
C GLN A 189 -12.59 -23.49 14.59
N GLN A 190 -11.80 -22.71 15.32
CA GLN A 190 -11.15 -23.10 16.55
C GLN A 190 -12.16 -23.32 17.68
N LYS A 191 -12.10 -24.52 18.29
CA LYS A 191 -12.97 -24.91 19.41
C LYS A 191 -12.37 -24.50 20.76
N PRO A 192 -13.19 -24.36 21.81
CA PRO A 192 -12.67 -24.20 23.18
C PRO A 192 -11.77 -25.38 23.54
N GLY A 193 -10.53 -25.09 23.96
CA GLY A 193 -9.54 -26.10 24.35
C GLY A 193 -8.49 -26.43 23.27
N ASP A 194 -8.61 -25.92 22.05
CA ASP A 194 -7.53 -26.04 21.07
C ASP A 194 -6.32 -25.17 21.50
N PRO A 195 -5.08 -25.59 21.17
CA PRO A 195 -3.90 -24.80 21.51
C PRO A 195 -3.98 -23.42 20.90
N GLU A 196 -4.02 -22.42 21.75
CA GLU A 196 -4.05 -21.01 21.36
C GLU A 196 -2.63 -20.52 21.16
N GLY A 197 -2.42 -19.80 20.04
CA GLY A 197 -1.21 -18.99 19.84
C GLY A 197 -1.17 -17.81 20.83
N PRO A 198 -0.19 -16.91 20.71
CA PRO A 198 -0.13 -15.73 21.58
C PRO A 198 -1.41 -14.91 21.49
N ILE A 199 -1.97 -14.56 22.66
CA ILE A 199 -3.14 -13.68 22.79
C ILE A 199 -2.62 -12.28 23.06
N TYR A 200 -3.07 -11.33 22.27
CA TYR A 200 -2.71 -9.92 22.38
C TYR A 200 -3.84 -9.13 23.03
N ASP A 201 -3.49 -8.02 23.67
CA ASP A 201 -4.47 -7.10 24.23
C ASP A 201 -5.33 -6.51 23.09
N THR A 202 -6.65 -6.61 23.26
CA THR A 202 -7.63 -6.03 22.34
C THR A 202 -7.79 -4.51 22.54
N ASN A 203 -7.23 -3.93 23.60
CA ASN A 203 -7.10 -2.49 23.71
C ASN A 203 -5.94 -2.04 22.83
N PRO A 204 -6.14 -1.07 21.92
CA PRO A 204 -5.04 -0.60 21.08
C PRO A 204 -3.91 -0.06 21.98
N PRO A 205 -2.65 -0.42 21.68
CA PRO A 205 -1.51 0.14 22.40
C PRO A 205 -1.53 1.66 22.33
N PRO A 206 -1.03 2.36 23.37
CA PRO A 206 -0.89 3.81 23.33
C PRO A 206 -0.17 4.20 22.05
N GLN A 207 -0.76 5.12 21.27
CA GLN A 207 -0.12 5.59 20.04
C GLN A 207 1.27 6.14 20.39
N PRO A 208 2.36 5.58 19.82
CA PRO A 208 3.68 6.12 20.08
C PRO A 208 3.66 7.59 19.65
N ARG A 209 4.06 8.49 20.55
CA ARG A 209 4.30 9.87 20.16
C ARG A 209 5.42 9.82 19.15
N ILE A 210 5.13 10.26 17.92
CA ILE A 210 6.16 10.36 16.88
C ILE A 210 7.21 11.30 17.45
N PRO A 211 8.47 10.88 17.68
CA PRO A 211 9.52 11.82 17.95
C PRO A 211 9.58 12.72 16.72
N GLU A 212 9.37 14.00 16.86
CA GLU A 212 9.62 14.93 15.76
C GLU A 212 11.13 14.87 15.50
N PRO A 213 11.59 14.25 14.41
CA PRO A 213 13.01 13.95 14.21
C PRO A 213 13.86 15.20 14.02
N TRP A 214 13.24 16.36 13.96
CA TRP A 214 13.87 17.68 13.81
C TRP A 214 13.53 18.68 14.92
N ARG A 215 12.95 18.26 16.02
CA ARG A 215 13.04 19.08 17.21
C ARG A 215 14.52 19.18 17.52
N THR A 216 15.13 20.29 17.18
CA THR A 216 16.39 20.70 17.76
C THR A 216 16.29 20.39 19.26
N PRO A 217 17.23 19.60 19.83
CA PRO A 217 17.23 19.40 21.26
C PRO A 217 17.14 20.79 21.86
N SER A 218 16.10 21.05 22.65
CA SER A 218 16.01 22.29 23.40
C SER A 218 17.32 22.34 24.17
N ILE A 219 18.19 23.24 23.79
CA ILE A 219 19.35 23.58 24.64
C ILE A 219 18.68 24.14 25.90
N THR A 220 18.47 23.27 26.86
CA THR A 220 18.11 23.69 28.19
C THR A 220 19.31 24.51 28.62
N ASN A 221 19.21 25.84 28.52
CA ASN A 221 20.05 26.73 29.22
C ASN A 221 19.86 26.39 30.70
N GLY A 222 20.69 25.47 31.20
CA GLY A 222 20.85 25.29 32.62
C GLY A 222 21.10 26.67 33.25
N PRO A 223 20.58 26.96 34.41
CA PRO A 223 20.86 28.21 35.07
C PRO A 223 22.39 28.34 35.21
N ALA A 224 22.95 29.29 34.50
CA ALA A 224 24.33 29.73 34.74
C ALA A 224 24.35 30.36 36.13
N GLY A 225 24.53 29.52 37.14
CA GLY A 225 24.99 29.94 38.45
C GLY A 225 26.46 30.37 38.31
N LEU A 226 26.65 31.60 37.91
CA LEU A 226 27.90 32.31 38.18
C LEU A 226 27.69 33.04 39.48
N ASP A 227 28.09 32.43 40.59
CA ASP A 227 28.38 33.15 41.81
C ASP A 227 29.60 34.04 41.58
N PRO A 228 29.53 35.36 41.89
CA PRO A 228 30.69 36.24 41.84
C PRO A 228 31.46 36.14 43.15
N TYR A 229 32.71 35.73 43.07
CA TYR A 229 33.78 36.10 44.00
C TYR A 229 34.96 36.66 43.22
#